data_9ea655a583a413a3159faf2aa316a6ff
#
_entry.id   9ea655a583a413a3159faf2aa316a6ff
#
_cell.length_a   1.000
_cell.length_b   1.000
_cell.length_c   1.000
_cell.angle_alpha   90.00
_cell.angle_beta   90.00
_cell.angle_gamma   90.00
#
_symmetry.space_group_name_H-M   'P 1'
#
loop_
_entity.id
_entity.type
_entity.pdbx_description
1 polymer ?
#
loop_
_entity_poly.entity_id
_entity_poly.type
_entity_poly.pdbx_seq_one_letter_code
_entity_poly.pdbx_strand_id
1 'polypeptide(L)'
;MVKAVVGANWGDEGKGKITDMLARKADIIIRFQGGANAGHTIVNDYGKFALHTLPSGVFYRHTTSIIGNGVALNIPVFINEIHSITDRNVPMPNILVSDRAQIVMPYHILFDQYEEERLGGKSFGSTKSGIAPFYSDKYAKIGFQVCELFDEEGLKGKLASVCETKNVLLEHLYHKPLLDVEELYATLQEYRDMIAPFVCDTSAYLDKAIKEGKNILLEGQLGTLKDPDHGIYPMVTSSSTLAAYGAIGAGIPPYEIRQVVTVCKAYSSAVGAGAFVSEIFGEEAEELRRRGGDGGEYGATTGRPRRMGWFDCVASRYGCRLQGTTDVAFTVLDVLGYLDEIPVCTGYEVDGTVTEDFPVTWKLEKAKPVLETLPGWKCDIRGIRKYEDLPENCRKYIEFVEAHIGYPITMVSNGPGREDIIYRQSAL
;
A
#
# COMPACT_ATOMS: atom_id res chain seq x y z
N MET A 1 -15.47 10.15 -13.17
CA MET A 1 -14.00 10.30 -13.34
C MET A 1 -13.30 9.33 -12.39
N VAL A 2 -12.31 8.58 -12.86
CA VAL A 2 -11.53 7.64 -12.03
C VAL A 2 -10.17 8.24 -11.70
N LYS A 3 -9.84 8.26 -10.40
CA LYS A 3 -8.57 8.72 -9.84
C LYS A 3 -7.92 7.58 -9.06
N ALA A 4 -6.59 7.43 -9.15
CA ALA A 4 -5.83 6.49 -8.35
C ALA A 4 -4.95 7.22 -7.32
N VAL A 5 -4.82 6.65 -6.13
CA VAL A 5 -3.85 7.06 -5.10
C VAL A 5 -2.88 5.90 -4.89
N VAL A 6 -1.61 6.12 -5.18
CA VAL A 6 -0.56 5.09 -5.18
C VAL A 6 0.72 5.61 -4.53
N GLY A 7 1.64 4.72 -4.18
CA GLY A 7 2.92 5.09 -3.56
C GLY A 7 4.08 5.07 -4.55
N ALA A 8 4.99 6.03 -4.43
CA ALA A 8 6.16 6.14 -5.30
C ALA A 8 7.27 5.13 -4.96
N ASN A 9 7.48 4.84 -3.66
CA ASN A 9 8.70 4.23 -3.16
C ASN A 9 8.48 2.85 -2.52
N TRP A 10 8.91 2.68 -1.26
CA TRP A 10 8.87 1.39 -0.53
C TRP A 10 7.54 1.11 0.19
N GLY A 11 6.55 2.00 0.12
CA GLY A 11 5.33 1.97 0.91
C GLY A 11 5.40 2.92 2.12
N ASP A 12 4.31 2.98 2.88
CA ASP A 12 4.19 3.85 4.07
C ASP A 12 4.37 5.36 3.80
N GLU A 13 4.07 5.80 2.55
CA GLU A 13 4.18 7.20 2.13
C GLU A 13 3.05 8.10 2.67
N GLY A 14 2.07 7.55 3.40
CA GLY A 14 0.93 8.31 3.92
C GLY A 14 -0.29 8.32 2.99
N LYS A 15 -0.43 7.31 2.13
CA LYS A 15 -1.57 7.14 1.20
C LYS A 15 -2.93 7.18 1.88
N GLY A 16 -3.06 6.58 3.07
CA GLY A 16 -4.31 6.53 3.81
C GLY A 16 -4.88 7.92 4.09
N LYS A 17 -4.05 8.87 4.55
CA LYS A 17 -4.44 10.27 4.76
C LYS A 17 -4.90 10.93 3.46
N ILE A 18 -4.13 10.77 2.38
CA ILE A 18 -4.46 11.37 1.08
C ILE A 18 -5.75 10.78 0.52
N THR A 19 -5.93 9.46 0.65
CA THR A 19 -7.17 8.79 0.23
C THR A 19 -8.37 9.26 1.04
N ASP A 20 -8.26 9.30 2.38
CA ASP A 20 -9.32 9.78 3.26
C ASP A 20 -9.74 11.23 2.93
N MET A 21 -8.77 12.10 2.68
CA MET A 21 -9.04 13.48 2.27
C MET A 21 -9.77 13.55 0.92
N LEU A 22 -9.33 12.78 -0.08
CA LEU A 22 -9.95 12.74 -1.41
C LEU A 22 -11.31 12.04 -1.40
N ALA A 23 -11.53 11.12 -0.45
CA ALA A 23 -12.77 10.38 -0.25
C ALA A 23 -13.98 11.30 -0.02
N ARG A 24 -13.79 12.49 0.54
CA ARG A 24 -14.87 13.49 0.74
C ARG A 24 -15.63 13.84 -0.54
N LYS A 25 -14.98 13.71 -1.70
CA LYS A 25 -15.55 14.05 -3.02
C LYS A 25 -15.75 12.82 -3.91
N ALA A 26 -15.47 11.62 -3.40
CA ALA A 26 -15.66 10.38 -4.13
C ALA A 26 -17.02 9.74 -3.82
N ASP A 27 -17.67 9.21 -4.83
CA ASP A 27 -18.88 8.40 -4.68
C ASP A 27 -18.53 6.94 -4.35
N ILE A 28 -17.40 6.46 -4.88
CA ILE A 28 -16.94 5.07 -4.75
C ILE A 28 -15.45 5.06 -4.45
N ILE A 29 -15.03 4.19 -3.52
CA ILE A 29 -13.63 3.95 -3.19
C ILE A 29 -13.34 2.46 -3.28
N ILE A 30 -12.27 2.10 -4.01
CA ILE A 30 -11.97 0.71 -4.35
C ILE A 30 -10.57 0.34 -3.87
N ARG A 31 -10.47 -0.71 -3.06
CA ARG A 31 -9.22 -1.46 -2.89
C ARG A 31 -9.08 -2.42 -4.08
N PHE A 32 -8.02 -2.29 -4.85
CA PHE A 32 -7.86 -3.02 -6.09
C PHE A 32 -6.76 -4.09 -6.07
N GLN A 33 -5.90 -4.10 -5.04
CA GLN A 33 -4.81 -5.06 -4.92
C GLN A 33 -4.34 -5.22 -3.46
N GLY A 34 -3.42 -6.17 -3.22
CA GLY A 34 -2.89 -6.45 -1.90
C GLY A 34 -3.90 -7.18 -1.01
N GLY A 35 -3.68 -7.17 0.27
CA GLY A 35 -4.53 -7.82 1.27
C GLY A 35 -4.28 -7.22 2.66
N ALA A 36 -4.46 -8.02 3.70
CA ALA A 36 -4.30 -7.58 5.08
C ALA A 36 -2.84 -7.42 5.56
N ASN A 37 -1.87 -7.52 4.66
CA ASN A 37 -0.43 -7.44 4.97
C ASN A 37 0.10 -6.02 5.24
N ALA A 38 -0.60 -4.98 4.81
CA ALA A 38 -0.23 -3.60 5.09
C ALA A 38 -1.40 -2.85 5.71
N GLY A 39 -1.10 -1.98 6.66
CA GLY A 39 -2.08 -1.14 7.32
C GLY A 39 -1.93 0.32 6.94
N HIS A 40 -3.03 1.05 6.90
CA HIS A 40 -3.02 2.51 6.79
C HIS A 40 -3.67 3.13 8.02
N THR A 41 -3.00 4.12 8.56
CA THR A 41 -3.52 4.88 9.68
C THR A 41 -4.35 6.06 9.17
N ILE A 42 -5.56 6.20 9.71
CA ILE A 42 -6.46 7.32 9.47
C ILE A 42 -6.79 7.97 10.80
N VAL A 43 -6.70 9.29 10.83
CA VAL A 43 -7.09 10.11 11.98
C VAL A 43 -8.24 11.01 11.55
N ASN A 44 -9.41 10.84 12.18
CA ASN A 44 -10.63 11.59 11.88
C ASN A 44 -11.45 11.86 13.16
N ASP A 45 -12.66 12.39 13.01
CA ASP A 45 -13.53 12.75 14.14
C ASP A 45 -13.95 11.57 15.02
N TYR A 46 -13.90 10.34 14.49
CA TYR A 46 -14.15 9.12 15.26
C TYR A 46 -12.90 8.61 16.00
N GLY A 47 -11.74 9.19 15.75
CA GLY A 47 -10.47 8.86 16.37
C GLY A 47 -9.42 8.31 15.39
N LYS A 48 -8.48 7.54 15.92
CA LYS A 48 -7.39 6.92 15.15
C LYS A 48 -7.72 5.46 14.84
N PHE A 49 -7.61 5.09 13.56
CA PHE A 49 -7.87 3.74 13.05
C PHE A 49 -6.69 3.25 12.22
N ALA A 50 -6.39 1.96 12.35
CA ALA A 50 -5.49 1.25 11.45
C ALA A 50 -6.32 0.29 10.61
N LEU A 51 -6.51 0.59 9.33
CA LEU A 51 -7.24 -0.27 8.40
C LEU A 51 -6.26 -1.11 7.57
N HIS A 52 -6.60 -2.37 7.33
CA HIS A 52 -5.79 -3.32 6.55
C HIS A 52 -6.49 -3.71 5.24
N THR A 53 -7.76 -4.07 5.31
CA THR A 53 -8.56 -4.52 4.17
C THR A 53 -9.55 -3.47 3.71
N LEU A 54 -10.20 -2.79 4.64
CA LEU A 54 -11.21 -1.79 4.32
C LEU A 54 -10.63 -0.57 3.60
N PRO A 55 -11.33 -0.01 2.59
CA PRO A 55 -10.97 1.27 2.00
C PRO A 55 -11.04 2.42 3.02
N SER A 56 -10.18 3.43 2.83
CA SER A 56 -10.12 4.61 3.72
C SER A 56 -11.43 5.43 3.76
N GLY A 57 -12.30 5.23 2.78
CA GLY A 57 -13.59 5.94 2.68
C GLY A 57 -14.73 5.40 3.53
N VAL A 58 -14.54 4.32 4.28
CA VAL A 58 -15.60 3.71 5.11
C VAL A 58 -16.18 4.64 6.19
N PHE A 59 -15.54 5.77 6.45
CA PHE A 59 -16.01 6.79 7.40
C PHE A 59 -17.03 7.78 6.81
N TYR A 60 -17.29 7.71 5.49
CA TYR A 60 -18.22 8.61 4.80
C TYR A 60 -19.48 7.86 4.39
N ARG A 61 -20.65 8.35 4.88
CA ARG A 61 -21.96 7.72 4.61
C ARG A 61 -22.37 7.76 3.14
N HIS A 62 -21.86 8.72 2.36
CA HIS A 62 -22.22 8.89 0.95
C HIS A 62 -21.39 8.00 0.02
N THR A 63 -20.31 7.38 0.52
CA THR A 63 -19.44 6.55 -0.32
C THR A 63 -19.86 5.10 -0.31
N THR A 64 -19.64 4.43 -1.44
CA THR A 64 -19.62 2.96 -1.54
C THR A 64 -18.16 2.49 -1.51
N SER A 65 -17.82 1.65 -0.56
CA SER A 65 -16.50 1.04 -0.41
C SER A 65 -16.49 -0.34 -1.10
N ILE A 66 -15.54 -0.56 -2.02
CA ILE A 66 -15.47 -1.79 -2.80
C ILE A 66 -14.16 -2.53 -2.53
N ILE A 67 -14.28 -3.82 -2.25
CA ILE A 67 -13.19 -4.78 -2.32
C ILE A 67 -13.20 -5.37 -3.72
N GLY A 68 -12.24 -4.94 -4.55
CA GLY A 68 -12.14 -5.34 -5.95
C GLY A 68 -11.61 -6.77 -6.13
N ASN A 69 -11.76 -7.29 -7.35
CA ASN A 69 -11.35 -8.65 -7.70
C ASN A 69 -9.83 -8.90 -7.59
N GLY A 70 -9.00 -7.84 -7.56
CA GLY A 70 -7.55 -7.96 -7.39
C GLY A 70 -7.08 -8.12 -5.95
N VAL A 71 -7.97 -8.02 -4.95
CA VAL A 71 -7.62 -8.11 -3.53
C VAL A 71 -7.47 -9.56 -3.08
N ALA A 72 -6.46 -9.83 -2.26
CA ALA A 72 -6.31 -11.05 -1.49
C ALA A 72 -7.18 -10.94 -0.23
N LEU A 73 -8.40 -11.47 -0.29
CA LEU A 73 -9.41 -11.26 0.73
C LEU A 73 -9.28 -12.27 1.88
N ASN A 74 -8.88 -11.80 3.04
CA ASN A 74 -8.99 -12.54 4.30
C ASN A 74 -10.34 -12.21 4.94
N ILE A 75 -11.32 -13.12 4.82
CA ILE A 75 -12.71 -12.88 5.25
C ILE A 75 -12.81 -12.61 6.76
N PRO A 76 -12.21 -13.40 7.67
CA PRO A 76 -12.22 -13.08 9.09
C PRO A 76 -11.65 -11.72 9.44
N VAL A 77 -10.52 -11.34 8.83
CA VAL A 77 -9.90 -10.03 9.07
C VAL A 77 -10.82 -8.90 8.58
N PHE A 78 -11.43 -9.07 7.40
CA PHE A 78 -12.38 -8.11 6.84
C PHE A 78 -13.58 -7.87 7.77
N ILE A 79 -14.20 -8.93 8.28
CA ILE A 79 -15.34 -8.84 9.20
C ILE A 79 -14.94 -8.22 10.55
N ASN A 80 -13.81 -8.63 11.10
CA ASN A 80 -13.28 -8.06 12.33
C ASN A 80 -12.99 -6.56 12.19
N GLU A 81 -12.51 -6.11 11.04
CA GLU A 81 -12.29 -4.69 10.78
C GLU A 81 -13.61 -3.91 10.74
N ILE A 82 -14.66 -4.45 10.13
CA ILE A 82 -16.00 -3.84 10.16
C ILE A 82 -16.48 -3.67 11.61
N HIS A 83 -16.37 -4.73 12.43
CA HIS A 83 -16.75 -4.65 13.84
C HIS A 83 -15.91 -3.60 14.57
N SER A 84 -14.61 -3.55 14.34
CA SER A 84 -13.70 -2.61 15.02
C SER A 84 -14.05 -1.13 14.79
N ILE A 85 -14.62 -0.79 13.64
CA ILE A 85 -15.07 0.57 13.36
C ILE A 85 -16.49 0.83 13.87
N THR A 86 -17.39 -0.14 13.72
CA THR A 86 -18.79 0.01 14.18
C THR A 86 -18.92 0.06 15.70
N ASP A 87 -18.12 -0.71 16.43
CA ASP A 87 -18.04 -0.70 17.90
C ASP A 87 -17.56 0.65 18.45
N ARG A 88 -16.95 1.46 17.61
CA ARG A 88 -16.51 2.83 17.91
C ARG A 88 -17.47 3.89 17.37
N ASN A 89 -18.74 3.54 17.18
CA ASN A 89 -19.83 4.40 16.70
C ASN A 89 -19.64 4.93 15.27
N VAL A 90 -18.80 4.34 14.45
CA VAL A 90 -18.81 4.59 13.01
C VAL A 90 -20.07 3.93 12.43
N PRO A 91 -20.94 4.66 11.72
CA PRO A 91 -22.10 4.05 11.09
C PRO A 91 -21.69 2.91 10.14
N MET A 92 -22.48 1.84 10.07
CA MET A 92 -22.23 0.74 9.15
C MET A 92 -22.00 1.28 7.74
N PRO A 93 -20.80 1.08 7.16
CA PRO A 93 -20.48 1.60 5.83
C PRO A 93 -21.19 0.79 4.74
N ASN A 94 -21.43 1.42 3.59
CA ASN A 94 -21.89 0.71 2.40
C ASN A 94 -20.70 0.00 1.75
N ILE A 95 -20.63 -1.32 1.85
CA ILE A 95 -19.51 -2.14 1.38
C ILE A 95 -20.00 -3.17 0.37
N LEU A 96 -19.27 -3.29 -0.73
CA LEU A 96 -19.43 -4.33 -1.74
C LEU A 96 -18.14 -5.12 -1.90
N VAL A 97 -18.28 -6.42 -2.09
CA VAL A 97 -17.16 -7.34 -2.31
C VAL A 97 -17.34 -8.02 -3.66
N SER A 98 -16.30 -8.00 -4.48
CA SER A 98 -16.33 -8.67 -5.77
C SER A 98 -16.53 -10.19 -5.60
N ASP A 99 -17.50 -10.73 -6.32
CA ASP A 99 -17.71 -12.17 -6.47
C ASP A 99 -16.48 -12.90 -7.06
N ARG A 100 -15.63 -12.17 -7.80
CA ARG A 100 -14.39 -12.66 -8.40
C ARG A 100 -13.15 -12.40 -7.55
N ALA A 101 -13.25 -11.74 -6.40
CA ALA A 101 -12.14 -11.65 -5.46
C ALA A 101 -11.75 -13.05 -4.99
N GLN A 102 -10.44 -13.26 -4.77
CA GLN A 102 -9.98 -14.56 -4.27
C GLN A 102 -9.71 -14.52 -2.76
N ILE A 103 -9.89 -15.69 -2.14
CA ILE A 103 -9.87 -15.85 -0.69
C ILE A 103 -8.49 -16.24 -0.22
N VAL A 104 -7.98 -15.56 0.81
CA VAL A 104 -6.83 -16.03 1.57
C VAL A 104 -7.31 -17.21 2.41
N MET A 105 -6.93 -18.41 2.02
CA MET A 105 -7.30 -19.64 2.70
C MET A 105 -6.52 -19.78 4.02
N PRO A 106 -7.07 -20.46 5.03
CA PRO A 106 -6.37 -20.69 6.31
C PRO A 106 -4.96 -21.25 6.13
N TYR A 107 -4.78 -22.19 5.19
CA TYR A 107 -3.47 -22.78 4.92
C TYR A 107 -2.47 -21.80 4.28
N HIS A 108 -2.90 -20.74 3.60
CA HIS A 108 -1.96 -19.74 3.09
C HIS A 108 -1.17 -19.06 4.22
N ILE A 109 -1.85 -18.79 5.35
CA ILE A 109 -1.22 -18.20 6.53
C ILE A 109 -0.21 -19.18 7.12
N LEU A 110 -0.58 -20.47 7.23
CA LEU A 110 0.32 -21.52 7.73
C LEU A 110 1.55 -21.69 6.82
N PHE A 111 1.37 -21.74 5.51
CA PHE A 111 2.48 -21.88 4.56
C PHE A 111 3.42 -20.68 4.60
N ASP A 112 2.91 -19.46 4.75
CA ASP A 112 3.74 -18.24 4.92
C ASP A 112 4.58 -18.33 6.20
N GLN A 113 4.00 -18.80 7.31
CA GLN A 113 4.72 -19.01 8.56
C GLN A 113 5.78 -20.11 8.44
N TYR A 114 5.43 -21.24 7.86
CA TYR A 114 6.33 -22.39 7.74
C TYR A 114 7.49 -22.10 6.79
N GLU A 115 7.27 -21.31 5.74
CA GLU A 115 8.34 -20.92 4.83
C GLU A 115 9.32 -19.93 5.51
N GLU A 116 8.83 -18.96 6.29
CA GLU A 116 9.70 -18.09 7.09
C GLU A 116 10.50 -18.87 8.14
N GLU A 117 9.89 -19.88 8.77
CA GLU A 117 10.60 -20.80 9.68
C GLU A 117 11.69 -21.59 8.95
N ARG A 118 11.39 -22.16 7.80
CA ARG A 118 12.32 -22.96 6.98
C ARG A 118 13.51 -22.14 6.49
N LEU A 119 13.27 -20.90 6.08
CA LEU A 119 14.31 -19.98 5.61
C LEU A 119 15.21 -19.45 6.73
N GLY A 120 14.72 -19.39 7.96
CA GLY A 120 15.49 -18.95 9.12
C GLY A 120 16.15 -17.58 8.90
N GLY A 121 17.49 -17.51 9.01
CA GLY A 121 18.25 -16.27 8.82
C GLY A 121 18.21 -15.68 7.41
N LYS A 122 17.64 -16.40 6.43
CA LYS A 122 17.43 -15.92 5.04
C LYS A 122 15.97 -15.55 4.76
N SER A 123 15.15 -15.41 5.80
CA SER A 123 13.73 -15.07 5.68
C SER A 123 13.53 -13.70 5.04
N PHE A 124 12.43 -13.54 4.30
CA PHE A 124 12.07 -12.28 3.65
C PHE A 124 11.52 -11.23 4.62
N GLY A 125 11.20 -11.63 5.85
CA GLY A 125 10.55 -10.78 6.84
C GLY A 125 9.07 -10.60 6.55
N SER A 126 8.39 -11.66 6.10
CA SER A 126 6.95 -11.68 5.83
C SER A 126 6.13 -11.16 7.02
N THR A 127 4.98 -10.58 6.73
CA THR A 127 3.95 -10.23 7.72
C THR A 127 3.19 -11.45 8.23
N LYS A 128 3.45 -12.63 7.66
CA LYS A 128 2.75 -13.90 7.95
C LYS A 128 1.23 -13.82 7.71
N SER A 129 0.85 -13.01 6.73
CA SER A 129 -0.55 -12.80 6.33
C SER A 129 -0.99 -13.70 5.16
N GLY A 130 -0.13 -14.63 4.73
CA GLY A 130 -0.42 -15.61 3.67
C GLY A 130 -0.41 -15.06 2.26
N ILE A 131 0.17 -13.88 2.01
CA ILE A 131 0.08 -13.18 0.72
C ILE A 131 0.87 -13.89 -0.37
N ALA A 132 2.12 -14.27 -0.12
CA ALA A 132 2.93 -14.96 -1.13
C ALA A 132 2.35 -16.33 -1.52
N PRO A 133 1.97 -17.22 -0.58
CA PRO A 133 1.28 -18.47 -0.92
C PRO A 133 -0.06 -18.26 -1.64
N PHE A 134 -0.81 -17.22 -1.26
CA PHE A 134 -2.07 -16.87 -1.93
C PHE A 134 -1.86 -16.53 -3.41
N TYR A 135 -0.93 -15.63 -3.73
CA TYR A 135 -0.66 -15.25 -5.12
C TYR A 135 -0.03 -16.40 -5.91
N SER A 136 0.78 -17.26 -5.27
CA SER A 136 1.27 -18.50 -5.87
C SER A 136 0.11 -19.38 -6.33
N ASP A 137 -0.87 -19.63 -5.48
CA ASP A 137 -2.04 -20.44 -5.80
C ASP A 137 -2.95 -19.79 -6.84
N LYS A 138 -3.12 -18.48 -6.78
CA LYS A 138 -3.88 -17.71 -7.77
C LYS A 138 -3.34 -17.94 -9.18
N TYR A 139 -2.05 -17.79 -9.39
CA TYR A 139 -1.42 -17.94 -10.70
C TYR A 139 -1.20 -19.40 -11.09
N ALA A 140 -1.11 -20.32 -10.12
CA ALA A 140 -1.20 -21.75 -10.35
C ALA A 140 -2.62 -22.24 -10.70
N LYS A 141 -3.62 -21.37 -10.59
CA LYS A 141 -5.05 -21.61 -10.89
C LYS A 141 -5.72 -22.62 -9.94
N ILE A 142 -5.26 -22.66 -8.70
CA ILE A 142 -5.80 -23.50 -7.62
C ILE A 142 -6.37 -22.66 -6.47
N GLY A 143 -6.36 -21.32 -6.60
CA GLY A 143 -7.01 -20.41 -5.66
C GLY A 143 -8.53 -20.48 -5.71
N PHE A 144 -9.20 -19.96 -4.70
CA PHE A 144 -10.66 -19.96 -4.55
C PHE A 144 -11.21 -18.55 -4.70
N GLN A 145 -12.18 -18.34 -5.60
CA GLN A 145 -12.94 -17.11 -5.72
C GLN A 145 -14.09 -17.09 -4.71
N VAL A 146 -14.54 -15.88 -4.33
CA VAL A 146 -15.67 -15.70 -3.41
C VAL A 146 -16.95 -16.37 -3.94
N CYS A 147 -17.21 -16.30 -5.25
CA CYS A 147 -18.38 -16.95 -5.86
C CYS A 147 -18.40 -18.47 -5.68
N GLU A 148 -17.23 -19.11 -5.57
CA GLU A 148 -17.14 -20.57 -5.38
C GLU A 148 -17.65 -21.03 -4.01
N LEU A 149 -17.72 -20.13 -3.01
CA LEU A 149 -18.32 -20.45 -1.71
C LEU A 149 -19.82 -20.81 -1.80
N PHE A 150 -20.47 -20.42 -2.88
CA PHE A 150 -21.91 -20.63 -3.12
C PHE A 150 -22.19 -21.85 -4.02
N ASP A 151 -21.14 -22.54 -4.49
CA ASP A 151 -21.19 -23.80 -5.24
C ASP A 151 -20.70 -24.94 -4.35
N GLU A 152 -21.59 -25.52 -3.55
CA GLU A 152 -21.23 -26.50 -2.51
C GLU A 152 -20.54 -27.75 -3.07
N GLU A 153 -21.03 -28.28 -4.20
CA GLU A 153 -20.49 -29.48 -4.82
C GLU A 153 -19.11 -29.23 -5.44
N GLY A 154 -19.00 -28.15 -6.24
CA GLY A 154 -17.75 -27.73 -6.87
C GLY A 154 -16.69 -27.36 -5.84
N LEU A 155 -17.07 -26.63 -4.79
CA LEU A 155 -16.18 -26.22 -3.71
C LEU A 155 -15.52 -27.42 -3.00
N LYS A 156 -16.33 -28.41 -2.60
CA LYS A 156 -15.83 -29.58 -1.88
C LYS A 156 -14.87 -30.43 -2.72
N GLY A 157 -15.22 -30.65 -4.00
CA GLY A 157 -14.37 -31.39 -4.94
C GLY A 157 -13.03 -30.69 -5.20
N LYS A 158 -13.06 -29.38 -5.44
CA LYS A 158 -11.83 -28.58 -5.62
C LYS A 158 -10.96 -28.56 -4.36
N LEU A 159 -11.58 -28.39 -3.18
CA LEU A 159 -10.89 -28.37 -1.91
C LEU A 159 -10.14 -29.69 -1.65
N ALA A 160 -10.77 -30.84 -1.92
CA ALA A 160 -10.14 -32.15 -1.78
C ALA A 160 -8.88 -32.26 -2.64
N SER A 161 -8.96 -31.86 -3.91
CA SER A 161 -7.82 -31.88 -4.84
C SER A 161 -6.69 -30.94 -4.41
N VAL A 162 -7.01 -29.76 -3.94
CA VAL A 162 -6.01 -28.80 -3.44
C VAL A 162 -5.34 -29.30 -2.16
N CYS A 163 -6.11 -29.86 -1.23
CA CYS A 163 -5.57 -30.43 0.01
C CYS A 163 -4.61 -31.58 -0.26
N GLU A 164 -4.92 -32.46 -1.23
CA GLU A 164 -4.02 -33.55 -1.63
C GLU A 164 -2.62 -33.00 -1.98
N THR A 165 -2.56 -31.98 -2.84
CA THR A 165 -1.29 -31.36 -3.26
C THR A 165 -0.59 -30.65 -2.08
N LYS A 166 -1.34 -29.90 -1.26
CA LYS A 166 -0.79 -29.16 -0.12
C LYS A 166 -0.26 -30.09 0.95
N ASN A 167 -0.91 -31.22 1.18
CA ASN A 167 -0.51 -32.21 2.17
C ASN A 167 0.84 -32.85 1.83
N VAL A 168 1.16 -33.02 0.53
CA VAL A 168 2.51 -33.47 0.12
C VAL A 168 3.58 -32.49 0.62
N LEU A 169 3.36 -31.18 0.49
CA LEU A 169 4.32 -30.18 0.97
C LEU A 169 4.38 -30.14 2.51
N LEU A 170 3.24 -30.26 3.17
CA LEU A 170 3.20 -30.30 4.63
C LEU A 170 3.94 -31.51 5.21
N GLU A 171 3.75 -32.68 4.61
CA GLU A 171 4.38 -33.93 5.07
C GLU A 171 5.89 -33.93 4.79
N HIS A 172 6.27 -33.66 3.54
CA HIS A 172 7.64 -33.94 3.08
C HIS A 172 8.58 -32.73 3.11
N LEU A 173 8.06 -31.50 3.05
CA LEU A 173 8.91 -30.30 3.08
C LEU A 173 8.89 -29.61 4.45
N TYR A 174 7.70 -29.40 5.00
CA TYR A 174 7.56 -28.63 6.25
C TYR A 174 7.50 -29.51 7.50
N HIS A 175 7.19 -30.80 7.37
CA HIS A 175 7.00 -31.74 8.49
C HIS A 175 5.97 -31.22 9.51
N LYS A 176 4.82 -30.79 9.01
CA LYS A 176 3.72 -30.18 9.75
C LYS A 176 2.44 -31.03 9.62
N PRO A 177 1.46 -30.81 10.50
CA PRO A 177 0.16 -31.50 10.41
C PRO A 177 -0.51 -31.32 9.05
N LEU A 178 -1.18 -32.37 8.59
CA LEU A 178 -1.90 -32.35 7.31
C LEU A 178 -3.22 -31.56 7.44
N LEU A 179 -3.69 -31.04 6.32
CA LEU A 179 -4.99 -30.38 6.21
C LEU A 179 -6.10 -31.44 6.18
N ASP A 180 -7.17 -31.20 6.92
CA ASP A 180 -8.41 -31.96 6.87
C ASP A 180 -9.42 -31.26 5.97
N VAL A 181 -9.96 -31.99 4.99
CA VAL A 181 -10.89 -31.42 4.00
C VAL A 181 -12.21 -31.03 4.62
N GLU A 182 -12.76 -31.85 5.54
CA GLU A 182 -14.05 -31.57 6.17
C GLU A 182 -13.96 -30.39 7.12
N GLU A 183 -12.88 -30.25 7.87
CA GLU A 183 -12.64 -29.09 8.74
C GLU A 183 -12.53 -27.80 7.93
N LEU A 184 -11.75 -27.82 6.84
CA LEU A 184 -11.63 -26.66 5.94
C LEU A 184 -12.95 -26.35 5.26
N TYR A 185 -13.71 -27.36 4.82
CA TYR A 185 -15.00 -27.14 4.22
C TYR A 185 -15.98 -26.47 5.20
N ALA A 186 -16.03 -26.94 6.45
CA ALA A 186 -16.83 -26.31 7.49
C ALA A 186 -16.44 -24.83 7.71
N THR A 187 -15.14 -24.55 7.76
CA THR A 187 -14.62 -23.18 7.86
C THR A 187 -15.07 -22.32 6.67
N LEU A 188 -15.06 -22.86 5.45
CA LEU A 188 -15.49 -22.10 4.27
C LEU A 188 -17.01 -21.85 4.24
N GLN A 189 -17.83 -22.74 4.85
CA GLN A 189 -19.25 -22.46 5.02
C GLN A 189 -19.47 -21.28 5.99
N GLU A 190 -18.72 -21.19 7.07
CA GLU A 190 -18.75 -20.02 7.95
C GLU A 190 -18.34 -18.74 7.19
N TYR A 191 -17.27 -18.81 6.36
CA TYR A 191 -16.84 -17.69 5.54
C TYR A 191 -17.91 -17.26 4.54
N ARG A 192 -18.61 -18.20 3.92
CA ARG A 192 -19.77 -17.93 3.05
C ARG A 192 -20.83 -17.11 3.77
N ASP A 193 -21.22 -17.54 4.95
CA ASP A 193 -22.27 -16.88 5.72
C ASP A 193 -21.85 -15.47 6.18
N MET A 194 -20.58 -15.28 6.52
CA MET A 194 -20.02 -13.98 6.89
C MET A 194 -20.01 -13.00 5.72
N ILE A 195 -19.62 -13.46 4.52
CA ILE A 195 -19.38 -12.58 3.37
C ILE A 195 -20.62 -12.35 2.50
N ALA A 196 -21.60 -13.25 2.56
CA ALA A 196 -22.79 -13.24 1.70
C ALA A 196 -23.51 -11.88 1.59
N PRO A 197 -23.67 -11.09 2.68
CA PRO A 197 -24.35 -9.79 2.59
C PRO A 197 -23.64 -8.75 1.73
N PHE A 198 -22.37 -8.94 1.41
CA PHE A 198 -21.52 -7.95 0.73
C PHE A 198 -21.25 -8.29 -0.74
N VAL A 199 -21.48 -9.54 -1.15
CA VAL A 199 -21.05 -10.08 -2.46
C VAL A 199 -21.92 -9.59 -3.59
N CYS A 200 -21.29 -9.09 -4.65
CA CYS A 200 -21.95 -8.75 -5.91
C CYS A 200 -21.00 -8.79 -7.10
N ASP A 201 -21.53 -8.69 -8.32
CA ASP A 201 -20.75 -8.40 -9.54
C ASP A 201 -20.33 -6.93 -9.51
N THR A 202 -19.15 -6.67 -8.93
CA THR A 202 -18.60 -5.29 -8.81
C THR A 202 -18.22 -4.72 -10.16
N SER A 203 -17.89 -5.54 -11.15
CA SER A 203 -17.55 -5.07 -12.51
C SER A 203 -18.78 -4.49 -13.20
N ALA A 204 -19.92 -5.17 -13.14
CA ALA A 204 -21.18 -4.65 -13.66
C ALA A 204 -21.63 -3.38 -12.90
N TYR A 205 -21.47 -3.36 -11.58
CA TYR A 205 -21.76 -2.17 -10.76
C TYR A 205 -20.92 -0.97 -11.19
N LEU A 206 -19.61 -1.16 -11.40
CA LEU A 206 -18.69 -0.11 -11.78
C LEU A 206 -18.90 0.38 -13.21
N ASP A 207 -19.22 -0.48 -14.16
CA ASP A 207 -19.58 -0.08 -15.53
C ASP A 207 -20.77 0.89 -15.52
N LYS A 208 -21.82 0.57 -14.75
CA LYS A 208 -22.96 1.46 -14.56
C LYS A 208 -22.57 2.77 -13.90
N ALA A 209 -21.78 2.73 -12.82
CA ALA A 209 -21.33 3.92 -12.09
C ALA A 209 -20.49 4.87 -12.98
N ILE A 210 -19.62 4.31 -13.83
CA ILE A 210 -18.82 5.10 -14.79
C ILE A 210 -19.75 5.79 -15.80
N LYS A 211 -20.72 5.08 -16.36
CA LYS A 211 -21.70 5.65 -17.30
C LYS A 211 -22.57 6.74 -16.66
N GLU A 212 -22.84 6.64 -15.37
CA GLU A 212 -23.54 7.65 -14.58
C GLU A 212 -22.64 8.84 -14.19
N GLY A 213 -21.36 8.83 -14.54
CA GLY A 213 -20.42 9.90 -14.24
C GLY A 213 -19.95 9.97 -12.80
N LYS A 214 -20.04 8.88 -12.03
CA LYS A 214 -19.59 8.82 -10.63
C LYS A 214 -18.11 9.09 -10.48
N ASN A 215 -17.72 9.70 -9.36
CA ASN A 215 -16.34 9.92 -8.97
C ASN A 215 -15.82 8.66 -8.24
N ILE A 216 -14.84 8.00 -8.83
CA ILE A 216 -14.28 6.74 -8.35
C ILE A 216 -12.85 6.98 -7.91
N LEU A 217 -12.48 6.49 -6.73
CA LEU A 217 -11.14 6.56 -6.17
C LEU A 217 -10.58 5.14 -6.02
N LEU A 218 -9.47 4.86 -6.69
CA LEU A 218 -8.72 3.63 -6.54
C LEU A 218 -7.67 3.82 -5.45
N GLU A 219 -7.71 3.02 -4.41
CA GLU A 219 -6.79 3.06 -3.29
C GLU A 219 -5.76 1.94 -3.39
N GLY A 220 -4.51 2.32 -3.68
CA GLY A 220 -3.37 1.40 -3.75
C GLY A 220 -2.76 1.10 -2.38
N GLN A 221 -2.02 0.02 -2.32
CA GLN A 221 -1.29 -0.46 -1.16
C GLN A 221 0.19 -0.61 -1.49
N LEU A 222 1.07 -0.34 -0.52
CA LEU A 222 2.53 -0.33 -0.70
C LEU A 222 2.98 0.75 -1.72
N GLY A 223 4.14 0.58 -2.34
CA GLY A 223 4.70 1.52 -3.31
C GLY A 223 5.37 0.81 -4.48
N THR A 224 5.77 1.55 -5.49
CA THR A 224 6.32 1.04 -6.75
C THR A 224 7.50 0.09 -6.55
N LEU A 225 8.38 0.37 -5.57
CA LEU A 225 9.56 -0.46 -5.34
C LEU A 225 9.25 -1.81 -4.68
N LYS A 226 7.99 -2.03 -4.33
CA LYS A 226 7.46 -3.32 -3.85
C LYS A 226 6.65 -4.07 -4.90
N ASP A 227 6.59 -3.57 -6.13
CA ASP A 227 5.96 -4.25 -7.26
C ASP A 227 6.79 -5.47 -7.70
N PRO A 228 6.17 -6.63 -7.99
CA PRO A 228 6.91 -7.85 -8.33
C PRO A 228 7.69 -7.75 -9.66
N ASP A 229 7.22 -6.93 -10.62
CA ASP A 229 7.85 -6.80 -11.93
C ASP A 229 8.87 -5.65 -11.99
N HIS A 230 8.61 -4.56 -11.26
CA HIS A 230 9.38 -3.32 -11.36
C HIS A 230 10.10 -2.91 -10.07
N GLY A 231 9.84 -3.58 -8.96
CA GLY A 231 10.45 -3.27 -7.67
C GLY A 231 11.82 -3.88 -7.45
N ILE A 232 12.26 -3.86 -6.21
CA ILE A 232 13.56 -4.38 -5.75
C ILE A 232 13.51 -5.92 -5.55
N TYR A 233 13.05 -6.64 -6.57
CA TYR A 233 12.92 -8.09 -6.53
C TYR A 233 14.23 -8.77 -6.03
N PRO A 234 14.16 -9.79 -5.13
CA PRO A 234 12.95 -10.49 -4.67
C PRO A 234 12.28 -9.86 -3.41
N MET A 235 12.78 -8.74 -2.88
CA MET A 235 12.27 -8.10 -1.67
C MET A 235 11.04 -7.21 -1.97
N VAL A 236 10.03 -7.80 -2.57
CA VAL A 236 8.78 -7.17 -3.06
C VAL A 236 7.56 -7.83 -2.42
N THR A 237 6.38 -7.25 -2.63
CA THR A 237 5.11 -7.95 -2.38
C THR A 237 4.71 -8.77 -3.60
N SER A 238 3.73 -9.65 -3.46
CA SER A 238 3.30 -10.53 -4.56
C SER A 238 2.17 -9.92 -5.40
N SER A 239 1.66 -8.76 -5.04
CA SER A 239 0.65 -8.03 -5.83
C SER A 239 1.27 -6.87 -6.60
N SER A 240 0.75 -6.54 -7.79
CA SER A 240 1.17 -5.33 -8.48
C SER A 240 0.70 -4.08 -7.75
N THR A 241 1.63 -3.17 -7.47
CA THR A 241 1.41 -1.92 -6.72
C THR A 241 1.18 -0.72 -7.64
N LEU A 242 1.17 -0.94 -8.95
CA LEU A 242 1.05 0.12 -9.95
C LEU A 242 -0.41 0.54 -10.17
N ALA A 243 -0.64 1.81 -10.47
CA ALA A 243 -1.96 2.36 -10.80
C ALA A 243 -2.59 1.62 -12.01
N ALA A 244 -1.78 1.18 -12.96
CA ALA A 244 -2.22 0.40 -14.12
C ALA A 244 -2.95 -0.90 -13.73
N TYR A 245 -2.53 -1.56 -12.65
CA TYR A 245 -3.24 -2.73 -12.12
C TYR A 245 -4.61 -2.39 -11.53
N GLY A 246 -4.85 -1.12 -11.21
CA GLY A 246 -6.15 -0.65 -10.74
C GLY A 246 -7.28 -0.95 -11.72
N ALA A 247 -7.01 -0.87 -13.02
CA ALA A 247 -7.97 -1.25 -14.06
C ALA A 247 -8.33 -2.75 -13.98
N ILE A 248 -7.32 -3.62 -13.84
CA ILE A 248 -7.48 -5.08 -13.75
C ILE A 248 -8.15 -5.44 -12.41
N GLY A 249 -7.61 -4.91 -11.30
CA GLY A 249 -8.04 -5.27 -9.95
C GLY A 249 -9.41 -4.72 -9.53
N ALA A 250 -9.91 -3.71 -10.23
CA ALA A 250 -11.27 -3.18 -10.07
C ALA A 250 -12.24 -3.69 -11.16
N GLY A 251 -11.72 -4.21 -12.29
CA GLY A 251 -12.54 -4.65 -13.42
C GLY A 251 -13.11 -3.49 -14.23
N ILE A 252 -12.31 -2.45 -14.49
CA ILE A 252 -12.69 -1.25 -15.27
C ILE A 252 -11.77 -1.06 -16.47
N PRO A 253 -12.19 -0.32 -17.52
CA PRO A 253 -11.31 0.00 -18.64
C PRO A 253 -10.11 0.87 -18.20
N PRO A 254 -8.87 0.60 -18.68
CA PRO A 254 -7.67 1.32 -18.24
C PRO A 254 -7.69 2.81 -18.60
N TYR A 255 -8.32 3.19 -19.70
CA TYR A 255 -8.44 4.59 -20.12
C TYR A 255 -9.38 5.43 -19.23
N GLU A 256 -10.11 4.83 -18.31
CA GLU A 256 -10.93 5.56 -17.32
C GLU A 256 -10.09 6.15 -16.19
N ILE A 257 -8.89 5.61 -15.91
CA ILE A 257 -7.98 6.17 -14.93
C ILE A 257 -7.34 7.44 -15.52
N ARG A 258 -7.91 8.59 -15.18
CA ARG A 258 -7.54 9.90 -15.76
C ARG A 258 -6.56 10.68 -14.90
N GLN A 259 -6.50 10.37 -13.62
CA GLN A 259 -5.64 11.07 -12.68
C GLN A 259 -4.96 10.05 -11.75
N VAL A 260 -3.66 10.18 -11.60
CA VAL A 260 -2.85 9.35 -10.71
C VAL A 260 -2.13 10.27 -9.73
N VAL A 261 -2.61 10.26 -8.49
CA VAL A 261 -1.97 10.93 -7.36
C VAL A 261 -0.95 9.98 -6.77
N THR A 262 0.32 10.26 -7.01
CA THR A 262 1.42 9.48 -6.44
C THR A 262 1.90 10.13 -5.16
N VAL A 263 1.93 9.36 -4.07
CA VAL A 263 2.35 9.86 -2.77
C VAL A 263 3.84 9.64 -2.59
N CYS A 264 4.56 10.73 -2.29
CA CYS A 264 5.98 10.73 -1.92
C CYS A 264 6.13 11.26 -0.49
N LYS A 265 6.95 10.63 0.31
CA LYS A 265 7.31 11.09 1.65
C LYS A 265 8.52 12.03 1.57
N ALA A 266 8.55 13.12 2.36
CA ALA A 266 9.63 14.12 2.35
C ALA A 266 11.02 13.57 2.78
N TYR A 267 11.07 12.35 3.25
CA TYR A 267 12.27 11.52 3.49
C TYR A 267 11.90 10.08 3.11
N SER A 268 12.86 9.17 3.11
CA SER A 268 12.59 7.77 2.76
C SER A 268 12.48 6.88 3.97
N SER A 269 11.59 5.89 3.91
CA SER A 269 11.53 4.82 4.90
C SER A 269 11.15 3.49 4.25
N ALA A 270 11.64 2.39 4.80
CA ALA A 270 11.36 1.05 4.29
C ALA A 270 11.15 0.05 5.43
N VAL A 271 10.25 -0.91 5.24
CA VAL A 271 10.09 -2.08 6.10
C VAL A 271 10.68 -3.30 5.40
N GLY A 272 11.39 -4.12 6.17
CA GLY A 272 11.98 -5.36 5.66
C GLY A 272 13.30 -5.17 4.93
N ALA A 273 13.80 -6.26 4.36
CA ALA A 273 15.06 -6.30 3.63
C ALA A 273 14.95 -5.70 2.21
N GLY A 274 16.08 -5.59 1.56
CA GLY A 274 16.21 -5.14 0.18
C GLY A 274 17.01 -3.85 0.04
N ALA A 275 17.31 -3.49 -1.20
CA ALA A 275 18.12 -2.32 -1.53
C ALA A 275 17.45 -1.01 -1.09
N PHE A 276 18.23 -0.15 -0.46
CA PHE A 276 17.81 1.17 0.01
C PHE A 276 19.03 2.11 -0.05
N VAL A 277 19.31 2.67 -1.21
CA VAL A 277 20.58 3.39 -1.49
C VAL A 277 20.75 4.62 -0.61
N SER A 278 19.67 5.37 -0.38
CA SER A 278 19.67 6.59 0.46
C SER A 278 19.55 6.31 1.97
N GLU A 279 19.73 5.05 2.41
CA GLU A 279 19.61 4.66 3.83
C GLU A 279 20.64 5.36 4.72
N ILE A 280 20.20 5.77 5.91
CA ILE A 280 21.02 6.36 6.96
C ILE A 280 21.03 5.49 8.21
N PHE A 281 22.06 5.62 9.02
CA PHE A 281 22.32 4.78 10.19
C PHE A 281 22.66 5.61 11.43
N GLY A 282 22.71 4.95 12.58
CA GLY A 282 23.12 5.57 13.84
C GLY A 282 22.13 6.58 14.40
N GLU A 283 22.64 7.59 15.12
CA GLU A 283 21.81 8.56 15.85
C GLU A 283 20.91 9.39 14.93
N GLU A 284 21.38 9.71 13.73
CA GLU A 284 20.60 10.45 12.72
C GLU A 284 19.36 9.68 12.29
N ALA A 285 19.49 8.37 12.02
CA ALA A 285 18.37 7.50 11.68
C ALA A 285 17.39 7.35 12.84
N GLU A 286 17.91 7.20 14.08
CA GLU A 286 17.07 7.06 15.27
C GLU A 286 16.26 8.34 15.55
N GLU A 287 16.89 9.52 15.42
CA GLU A 287 16.21 10.79 15.65
C GLU A 287 15.12 11.02 14.58
N LEU A 288 15.42 10.77 13.30
CA LEU A 288 14.41 10.86 12.23
C LEU A 288 13.27 9.85 12.45
N ARG A 289 13.59 8.62 12.84
CA ARG A 289 12.59 7.60 13.17
C ARG A 289 11.67 8.02 14.30
N ARG A 290 12.24 8.54 15.37
CA ARG A 290 11.51 8.99 16.55
C ARG A 290 10.56 10.15 16.25
N ARG A 291 10.98 11.06 15.37
CA ARG A 291 10.18 12.24 14.96
C ARG A 291 9.18 11.94 13.86
N GLY A 292 9.44 10.89 13.07
CA GLY A 292 8.65 10.55 11.90
C GLY A 292 7.22 10.15 12.22
N GLY A 293 6.31 10.51 11.33
CA GLY A 293 4.92 10.12 11.40
C GLY A 293 4.19 10.52 12.69
N ASP A 294 3.04 9.90 12.92
CA ASP A 294 2.27 10.04 14.14
C ASP A 294 2.64 8.90 15.11
N GLY A 295 3.63 9.16 15.95
CA GLY A 295 4.15 8.20 16.94
C GLY A 295 5.43 7.46 16.54
N GLY A 296 6.17 7.97 15.56
CA GLY A 296 7.43 7.40 15.06
C GLY A 296 7.28 6.48 13.86
N GLU A 297 8.39 6.22 13.20
CA GLU A 297 8.44 5.37 12.01
C GLU A 297 8.54 3.88 12.40
N TYR A 298 7.39 3.31 12.74
CA TYR A 298 7.22 1.89 13.07
C TYR A 298 6.15 1.27 12.18
N GLY A 299 6.29 -0.01 11.85
CA GLY A 299 5.32 -0.74 11.01
C GLY A 299 3.95 -0.83 11.68
N ALA A 300 2.89 -0.38 10.99
CA ALA A 300 1.53 -0.36 11.53
C ALA A 300 1.03 -1.76 11.96
N THR A 301 1.42 -2.80 11.24
CA THR A 301 1.02 -4.19 11.49
C THR A 301 1.99 -4.91 12.43
N THR A 302 3.29 -4.70 12.26
CA THR A 302 4.33 -5.51 12.94
C THR A 302 5.00 -4.79 14.10
N GLY A 303 4.83 -3.48 14.24
CA GLY A 303 5.54 -2.65 15.22
C GLY A 303 7.07 -2.56 14.98
N ARG A 304 7.60 -3.15 13.90
CA ARG A 304 9.03 -3.14 13.61
C ARG A 304 9.52 -1.73 13.29
N PRO A 305 10.70 -1.31 13.77
CA PRO A 305 11.29 -0.04 13.39
C PRO A 305 11.57 -0.03 11.88
N ARG A 306 11.15 1.06 11.20
CA ARG A 306 11.44 1.26 9.79
C ARG A 306 12.89 1.65 9.61
N ARG A 307 13.50 1.21 8.53
CA ARG A 307 14.77 1.71 8.02
C ARG A 307 14.52 3.14 7.53
N MET A 308 15.45 4.04 7.78
CA MET A 308 15.32 5.46 7.48
C MET A 308 16.32 5.87 6.41
N GLY A 309 15.96 6.85 5.60
CA GLY A 309 16.84 7.40 4.57
C GLY A 309 16.43 8.83 4.20
N TRP A 310 17.34 9.55 3.53
CA TRP A 310 17.03 10.84 2.96
C TRP A 310 16.09 10.71 1.77
N PHE A 311 15.48 11.82 1.36
CA PHE A 311 14.64 11.80 0.15
C PHE A 311 15.47 11.31 -1.03
N ASP A 312 14.91 10.40 -1.81
CA ASP A 312 15.57 9.73 -2.92
C ASP A 312 14.91 10.13 -4.24
N CYS A 313 15.55 11.08 -4.95
CA CYS A 313 15.04 11.57 -6.21
C CYS A 313 15.05 10.49 -7.31
N VAL A 314 16.06 9.61 -7.32
CA VAL A 314 16.19 8.54 -8.32
C VAL A 314 15.05 7.54 -8.18
N ALA A 315 14.84 7.03 -6.95
CA ALA A 315 13.77 6.10 -6.63
C ALA A 315 12.39 6.74 -6.86
N SER A 316 12.20 8.00 -6.44
CA SER A 316 10.90 8.69 -6.56
C SER A 316 10.55 9.03 -8.01
N ARG A 317 11.51 9.47 -8.82
CA ARG A 317 11.34 9.70 -10.26
C ARG A 317 10.94 8.41 -10.97
N TYR A 318 11.64 7.33 -10.68
CA TYR A 318 11.34 6.00 -11.21
C TYR A 318 9.93 5.56 -10.85
N GLY A 319 9.56 5.69 -9.56
CA GLY A 319 8.23 5.35 -9.09
C GLY A 319 7.14 6.18 -9.75
N CYS A 320 7.29 7.50 -9.81
CA CYS A 320 6.33 8.40 -10.46
C CYS A 320 6.16 8.07 -11.96
N ARG A 321 7.26 7.76 -12.66
CA ARG A 321 7.22 7.37 -14.07
C ARG A 321 6.39 6.12 -14.30
N LEU A 322 6.61 5.07 -13.52
CA LEU A 322 5.89 3.80 -13.65
C LEU A 322 4.43 3.89 -13.24
N GLN A 323 4.13 4.73 -12.26
CA GLN A 323 2.76 4.98 -11.85
C GLN A 323 1.94 5.77 -12.90
N GLY A 324 2.60 6.45 -13.83
CA GLY A 324 1.92 7.37 -14.75
C GLY A 324 1.38 8.61 -14.03
N THR A 325 2.19 9.15 -13.14
CA THR A 325 1.85 10.25 -12.23
C THR A 325 1.34 11.49 -12.96
N THR A 326 0.18 11.99 -12.55
CA THR A 326 -0.34 13.30 -12.95
C THR A 326 -0.12 14.35 -11.87
N ASP A 327 -0.12 13.93 -10.61
CA ASP A 327 0.01 14.78 -9.44
C ASP A 327 0.81 14.07 -8.36
N VAL A 328 1.67 14.80 -7.64
CA VAL A 328 2.37 14.29 -6.47
C VAL A 328 1.77 14.89 -5.20
N ALA A 329 1.46 14.02 -4.23
CA ALA A 329 1.17 14.40 -2.86
C ALA A 329 2.44 14.19 -2.01
N PHE A 330 3.02 15.28 -1.52
CA PHE A 330 4.28 15.29 -0.78
C PHE A 330 3.98 15.34 0.73
N THR A 331 4.28 14.27 1.44
CA THR A 331 3.81 14.06 2.81
C THR A 331 4.91 14.20 3.86
N VAL A 332 4.49 14.38 5.12
CA VAL A 332 5.32 14.44 6.35
C VAL A 332 6.44 15.48 6.31
N LEU A 333 6.22 16.58 5.64
CA LEU A 333 7.20 17.65 5.49
C LEU A 333 7.54 18.33 6.84
N ASP A 334 6.57 18.39 7.75
CA ASP A 334 6.71 18.93 9.11
C ASP A 334 7.80 18.23 9.93
N VAL A 335 8.05 16.96 9.65
CA VAL A 335 9.05 16.16 10.37
C VAL A 335 10.46 16.71 10.21
N LEU A 336 10.78 17.30 9.06
CA LEU A 336 12.14 17.82 8.76
C LEU A 336 12.43 19.19 9.42
N GLY A 337 11.46 19.80 10.08
CA GLY A 337 11.59 21.14 10.67
C GLY A 337 12.62 21.28 11.80
N TYR A 338 13.23 20.21 12.27
CA TYR A 338 14.31 20.23 13.28
C TYR A 338 15.72 20.35 12.69
N LEU A 339 15.87 20.12 11.38
CA LEU A 339 17.17 20.05 10.72
C LEU A 339 17.71 21.45 10.35
N ASP A 340 19.02 21.63 10.48
CA ASP A 340 19.76 22.78 9.95
C ASP A 340 20.04 22.62 8.46
N GLU A 341 20.37 21.40 8.07
CA GLU A 341 20.69 20.99 6.72
C GLU A 341 19.95 19.70 6.39
N ILE A 342 19.47 19.57 5.15
CA ILE A 342 18.70 18.42 4.69
C ILE A 342 19.39 17.82 3.45
N PRO A 343 20.05 16.68 3.59
CA PRO A 343 20.60 15.94 2.45
C PRO A 343 19.46 15.36 1.59
N VAL A 344 19.66 15.35 0.27
CA VAL A 344 18.77 14.78 -0.73
C VAL A 344 19.61 13.91 -1.67
N CYS A 345 19.19 12.69 -1.91
CA CYS A 345 19.84 11.80 -2.86
C CYS A 345 19.41 12.15 -4.30
N THR A 346 20.31 12.73 -5.06
CA THR A 346 20.05 13.21 -6.43
C THR A 346 20.55 12.23 -7.51
N GLY A 347 21.43 11.30 -7.15
CA GLY A 347 22.00 10.31 -8.06
C GLY A 347 22.53 9.08 -7.34
N TYR A 348 22.86 8.05 -8.09
CA TYR A 348 23.53 6.85 -7.60
C TYR A 348 24.89 6.68 -8.28
N GLU A 349 25.94 6.46 -7.52
CA GLU A 349 27.23 6.00 -8.04
C GLU A 349 27.20 4.46 -8.10
N VAL A 350 27.32 3.90 -9.30
CA VAL A 350 27.38 2.46 -9.57
C VAL A 350 28.62 2.18 -10.40
N ASP A 351 29.51 1.33 -9.91
CA ASP A 351 30.76 0.95 -10.60
C ASP A 351 31.57 2.17 -11.10
N GLY A 352 31.62 3.26 -10.30
CA GLY A 352 32.34 4.49 -10.60
C GLY A 352 31.64 5.46 -11.58
N THR A 353 30.40 5.17 -11.95
CA THR A 353 29.60 6.02 -12.83
C THR A 353 28.36 6.53 -12.08
N VAL A 354 28.11 7.83 -12.13
CA VAL A 354 26.90 8.44 -11.56
C VAL A 354 25.75 8.30 -12.56
N THR A 355 24.59 7.84 -12.05
CA THR A 355 23.36 7.73 -12.82
C THR A 355 22.19 8.32 -12.05
N GLU A 356 21.24 8.87 -12.78
CA GLU A 356 19.92 9.28 -12.27
C GLU A 356 18.82 8.28 -12.63
N ASP A 357 19.14 7.26 -13.42
CA ASP A 357 18.25 6.15 -13.73
C ASP A 357 18.31 5.10 -12.62
N PHE A 358 17.14 4.54 -12.27
CA PHE A 358 17.01 3.51 -11.24
C PHE A 358 17.52 2.15 -11.76
N PRO A 359 18.62 1.60 -11.20
CA PRO A 359 19.22 0.37 -11.69
C PRO A 359 18.45 -0.88 -11.24
N VAL A 360 18.79 -2.02 -11.83
CA VAL A 360 18.32 -3.34 -11.38
C VAL A 360 18.90 -3.70 -10.00
N THR A 361 18.24 -4.59 -9.26
CA THR A 361 18.51 -4.87 -7.85
C THR A 361 19.97 -5.17 -7.52
N TRP A 362 20.64 -6.05 -8.29
CA TRP A 362 22.03 -6.41 -8.01
C TRP A 362 23.02 -5.24 -8.17
N LYS A 363 22.67 -4.22 -8.93
CA LYS A 363 23.43 -2.96 -9.03
C LYS A 363 23.09 -2.01 -7.88
N LEU A 364 21.81 -1.97 -7.48
CA LEU A 364 21.38 -1.19 -6.31
C LEU A 364 22.09 -1.60 -5.02
N GLU A 365 22.38 -2.90 -4.85
CA GLU A 365 23.11 -3.42 -3.68
C GLU A 365 24.57 -2.92 -3.59
N LYS A 366 25.10 -2.42 -4.70
CA LYS A 366 26.47 -1.84 -4.78
C LYS A 366 26.46 -0.33 -4.92
N ALA A 367 25.30 0.26 -5.12
CA ALA A 367 25.15 1.68 -5.36
C ALA A 367 25.46 2.50 -4.10
N LYS A 368 26.03 3.68 -4.30
CA LYS A 368 26.22 4.67 -3.26
C LYS A 368 25.40 5.92 -3.58
N PRO A 369 24.78 6.56 -2.58
CA PRO A 369 24.02 7.79 -2.82
C PRO A 369 24.95 8.95 -3.19
N VAL A 370 24.57 9.74 -4.16
CA VAL A 370 25.10 11.07 -4.42
C VAL A 370 24.18 12.06 -3.73
N LEU A 371 24.69 12.80 -2.76
CA LEU A 371 23.88 13.67 -1.92
C LEU A 371 24.16 15.14 -2.24
N GLU A 372 23.09 15.91 -2.35
CA GLU A 372 23.10 17.37 -2.30
C GLU A 372 22.47 17.85 -1.00
N THR A 373 23.02 18.87 -0.37
CA THR A 373 22.56 19.36 0.92
C THR A 373 21.87 20.70 0.76
N LEU A 374 20.62 20.80 1.23
CA LEU A 374 19.83 22.00 1.22
C LEU A 374 19.71 22.59 2.63
N PRO A 375 19.59 23.92 2.78
CA PRO A 375 19.36 24.53 4.09
C PRO A 375 17.97 24.13 4.63
N GLY A 376 17.92 23.76 5.90
CA GLY A 376 16.69 23.49 6.64
C GLY A 376 15.94 24.76 6.99
N TRP A 377 14.74 24.63 7.52
CA TRP A 377 13.90 25.78 7.90
C TRP A 377 13.76 25.98 9.41
N LYS A 378 14.20 25.06 10.23
CA LYS A 378 14.31 25.16 11.72
C LYS A 378 13.08 25.74 12.42
N CYS A 379 11.90 25.39 11.98
CA CYS A 379 10.67 25.78 12.65
C CYS A 379 9.52 24.78 12.39
N ASP A 380 8.51 24.86 13.26
CA ASP A 380 7.26 24.12 13.07
C ASP A 380 6.43 24.76 11.96
N ILE A 381 6.03 23.97 10.97
CA ILE A 381 5.19 24.38 9.83
C ILE A 381 3.77 23.85 9.92
N ARG A 382 3.43 23.11 10.97
CA ARG A 382 2.06 22.64 11.21
C ARG A 382 1.14 23.83 11.43
N GLY A 383 -0.07 23.76 10.91
CA GLY A 383 -1.01 24.88 10.99
C GLY A 383 -0.89 25.90 9.86
N ILE A 384 0.19 25.92 9.09
CA ILE A 384 0.28 26.72 7.86
C ILE A 384 -0.68 26.13 6.81
N ARG A 385 -1.43 27.00 6.12
CA ARG A 385 -2.49 26.56 5.17
C ARG A 385 -2.30 27.12 3.75
N LYS A 386 -1.36 28.03 3.56
CA LYS A 386 -1.02 28.60 2.25
C LYS A 386 0.44 28.31 1.93
N TYR A 387 0.74 28.04 0.66
CA TYR A 387 2.07 27.73 0.21
C TYR A 387 3.04 28.90 0.41
N GLU A 388 2.55 30.11 0.18
CA GLU A 388 3.32 31.35 0.29
C GLU A 388 3.76 31.66 1.73
N ASP A 389 3.03 31.14 2.73
CA ASP A 389 3.31 31.33 4.16
C ASP A 389 4.37 30.33 4.68
N LEU A 390 4.73 29.31 3.88
CA LEU A 390 5.81 28.39 4.24
C LEU A 390 7.16 29.12 4.26
N PRO A 391 8.09 28.76 5.17
CA PRO A 391 9.44 29.28 5.15
C PRO A 391 10.11 29.16 3.78
N GLU A 392 10.93 30.12 3.41
CA GLU A 392 11.59 30.15 2.10
C GLU A 392 12.37 28.86 1.81
N ASN A 393 13.16 28.38 2.79
CA ASN A 393 13.93 27.15 2.63
C ASN A 393 13.02 25.91 2.46
N CYS A 394 11.87 25.90 3.12
CA CYS A 394 10.86 24.84 2.96
C CYS A 394 10.29 24.81 1.53
N ARG A 395 9.96 25.98 0.98
CA ARG A 395 9.52 26.11 -0.41
C ARG A 395 10.61 25.70 -1.40
N LYS A 396 11.85 26.15 -1.18
CA LYS A 396 13.02 25.75 -1.99
C LYS A 396 13.24 24.23 -1.98
N TYR A 397 13.05 23.58 -0.82
CA TYR A 397 13.12 22.12 -0.72
C TYR A 397 12.06 21.43 -1.59
N ILE A 398 10.81 21.89 -1.53
CA ILE A 398 9.71 21.34 -2.35
C ILE A 398 10.02 21.55 -3.84
N GLU A 399 10.43 22.72 -4.23
CA GLU A 399 10.74 23.08 -5.63
C GLU A 399 11.96 22.30 -6.14
N PHE A 400 12.97 22.11 -5.31
CA PHE A 400 14.14 21.29 -5.63
C PHE A 400 13.75 19.83 -5.90
N VAL A 401 12.96 19.23 -4.99
CA VAL A 401 12.47 17.87 -5.16
C VAL A 401 11.61 17.75 -6.42
N GLU A 402 10.67 18.66 -6.63
CA GLU A 402 9.79 18.70 -7.80
C GLU A 402 10.60 18.71 -9.11
N ALA A 403 11.61 19.59 -9.21
CA ALA A 403 12.48 19.68 -10.38
C ALA A 403 13.24 18.37 -10.63
N HIS A 404 13.74 17.72 -9.56
CA HIS A 404 14.54 16.51 -9.71
C HIS A 404 13.68 15.27 -10.03
N ILE A 405 12.49 15.15 -9.47
CA ILE A 405 11.60 14.03 -9.83
C ILE A 405 10.92 14.23 -11.18
N GLY A 406 10.75 15.49 -11.63
CA GLY A 406 10.13 15.84 -12.92
C GLY A 406 8.62 15.65 -12.96
N TYR A 407 7.94 15.71 -11.81
CA TYR A 407 6.49 15.57 -11.70
C TYR A 407 5.90 16.62 -10.75
N PRO A 408 4.70 17.17 -11.06
CA PRO A 408 4.14 18.30 -10.32
C PRO A 408 3.75 17.92 -8.90
N ILE A 409 4.32 18.60 -7.90
CA ILE A 409 3.90 18.51 -6.50
C ILE A 409 2.74 19.49 -6.30
N THR A 410 1.52 18.99 -6.29
CA THR A 410 0.30 19.81 -6.17
C THR A 410 -0.31 19.82 -4.78
N MET A 411 0.09 18.88 -3.93
CA MET A 411 -0.36 18.72 -2.55
C MET A 411 0.84 18.56 -1.62
N VAL A 412 0.86 19.33 -0.53
CA VAL A 412 1.91 19.26 0.50
C VAL A 412 1.23 19.01 1.85
N SER A 413 1.59 17.91 2.50
CA SER A 413 1.12 17.57 3.84
C SER A 413 2.14 18.02 4.89
N ASN A 414 1.70 18.87 5.80
CA ASN A 414 2.51 19.49 6.83
C ASN A 414 2.05 19.17 8.26
N GLY A 415 1.41 18.03 8.46
CA GLY A 415 0.96 17.53 9.77
C GLY A 415 0.12 16.26 9.63
N PRO A 416 -0.28 15.63 10.74
CA PRO A 416 -1.00 14.35 10.73
C PRO A 416 -2.49 14.46 10.42
N GLY A 417 -3.12 15.61 10.69
CA GLY A 417 -4.55 15.81 10.55
C GLY A 417 -5.01 15.88 9.10
N ARG A 418 -6.28 15.56 8.87
CA ARG A 418 -6.93 15.62 7.55
C ARG A 418 -6.79 16.98 6.88
N GLU A 419 -6.90 18.07 7.67
CA GLU A 419 -6.84 19.45 7.18
C GLU A 419 -5.40 19.99 7.04
N ASP A 420 -4.38 19.17 7.39
CA ASP A 420 -2.98 19.55 7.27
C ASP A 420 -2.45 19.29 5.86
N ILE A 421 -3.12 19.90 4.88
CA ILE A 421 -2.78 19.83 3.44
C ILE A 421 -2.80 21.25 2.87
N ILE A 422 -1.73 21.56 2.16
CA ILE A 422 -1.57 22.77 1.37
C ILE A 422 -1.66 22.39 -0.11
N TYR A 423 -2.58 23.01 -0.84
CA TYR A 423 -2.65 22.89 -2.30
C TYR A 423 -1.81 23.99 -2.94
N ARG A 424 -1.10 23.63 -3.99
CA ARG A 424 -0.30 24.59 -4.77
C ARG A 424 -0.44 24.34 -6.27
N GLN A 425 -0.17 25.37 -7.07
CA GLN A 425 0.08 25.21 -8.49
C GLN A 425 1.56 24.87 -8.67
N SER A 426 1.84 23.80 -9.41
CA SER A 426 3.20 23.43 -9.79
C SER A 426 3.71 24.34 -10.89
N ALA A 427 5.04 24.48 -10.98
CA ALA A 427 5.70 25.13 -12.09
C ALA A 427 5.94 24.19 -13.29
N LEU A 428 5.72 22.87 -13.12
CA LEU A 428 5.83 21.84 -14.17
C LEU A 428 4.52 21.68 -14.93
#